data_e526715b43b770118349f3c2938f6468
#
_entry.id   e526715b43b770118349f3c2938f6468
#
_cell.length_a   1.000
_cell.length_b   1.000
_cell.length_c   1.000
_cell.angle_alpha   90.00
_cell.angle_beta   90.00
_cell.angle_gamma   90.00
#
_symmetry.space_group_name_H-M   'P 1'
#
loop_
_entity.id
_entity.type
_entity.pdbx_description
1 polymer ?
#
loop_
_entity_poly.entity_id
_entity_poly.type
_entity_poly.pdbx_seq_one_letter_code
_entity_poly.pdbx_strand_id
1 'polypeptide(L)'
;MLPTTDRVSRHNGDVDDHTPAPIISDLGDDVYSIDTQMAGHAGITASYLIRGSRPCLVETGTALSAPTVVSALAALGVSANDLATVVVTHIHLDHAGGVGDIATAFPQAQVVVHERGARHLANPT
;
A
#
# COMPACT_ATOMS: atom_id res chain seq x y z
N MET A 1 24.33 0.02 3.13
CA MET A 1 24.54 0.16 2.45
C MET A 1 24.53 0.15 2.02
N LEU A 2 23.80 0.02 1.88
CA LEU A 2 23.74 0.19 1.04
C LEU A 2 23.80 0.25 0.53
N PRO A 3 23.51 0.31 0.34
CA PRO A 3 23.53 0.50 -0.61
C PRO A 3 23.48 0.53 -1.12
N THR A 4 23.42 0.45 -1.40
CA THR A 4 23.46 0.59 -2.37
C THR A 4 23.33 0.50 -2.97
N THR A 5 23.16 0.40 -2.92
CA THR A 5 23.15 0.37 -3.90
C THR A 5 22.95 0.17 -4.36
N ASP A 6 22.81 0.06 -4.25
CA ASP A 6 22.73 -0.06 -5.15
C ASP A 6 22.35 -0.33 -5.49
N ARG A 7 22.18 -0.33 -5.50
CA ARG A 7 21.96 -0.39 -6.29
C ARG A 7 21.73 -0.68 -6.65
N VAL A 8 21.65 -0.88 -6.46
CA VAL A 8 21.53 -1.09 -7.34
C VAL A 8 21.31 -1.56 -7.72
N SER A 9 21.22 -1.89 -7.69
CA SER A 9 21.07 -2.29 -8.42
C SER A 9 20.74 -2.69 -8.71
N ARG A 10 20.47 -2.97 -8.90
CA ARG A 10 20.14 -3.25 -9.59
C ARG A 10 19.96 -3.70 -10.08
N HIS A 11 19.82 -4.16 -10.20
CA HIS A 11 19.55 -4.51 -11.10
C HIS A 11 19.34 -5.10 -11.46
N ASN A 12 19.38 -5.53 -11.33
CA ASN A 12 19.08 -6.03 -11.83
C ASN A 12 18.71 -6.27 -12.58
N GLY A 13 18.62 -6.50 -12.76
CA GLY A 13 18.09 -6.55 -13.43
C GLY A 13 17.17 -6.49 -14.06
N ASP A 14 17.02 -6.75 -14.26
CA ASP A 14 16.20 -6.57 -14.70
C ASP A 14 15.21 -6.32 -14.78
N VAL A 15 15.30 -6.60 -14.29
CA VAL A 15 13.90 -6.34 -14.13
C VAL A 15 13.60 -4.91 -14.36
N ASP A 16 12.85 -4.68 -15.31
CA ASP A 16 12.44 -3.34 -15.58
C ASP A 16 11.25 -3.02 -14.69
N ASP A 17 11.53 -2.90 -13.39
CA ASP A 17 10.52 -2.58 -12.42
C ASP A 17 10.30 -1.08 -12.40
N HIS A 18 9.15 -0.65 -12.90
CA HIS A 18 8.80 0.77 -12.95
C HIS A 18 8.21 1.29 -11.64
N THR A 19 8.11 0.43 -10.61
CA THR A 19 7.61 0.86 -9.32
C THR A 19 8.62 1.84 -8.70
N PRO A 20 8.20 3.06 -8.38
CA PRO A 20 9.12 4.02 -7.76
C PRO A 20 9.52 3.56 -6.35
N ALA A 21 10.66 4.06 -5.89
CA ALA A 21 11.10 3.79 -4.53
C ALA A 21 10.05 4.28 -3.53
N PRO A 22 9.75 3.51 -2.48
CA PRO A 22 8.74 3.92 -1.51
C PRO A 22 9.18 5.17 -0.72
N ILE A 23 8.22 6.02 -0.41
CA ILE A 23 8.40 7.20 0.42
C ILE A 23 7.62 6.96 1.70
N ILE A 24 8.34 6.72 2.78
CA ILE A 24 7.77 6.28 4.06
C ILE A 24 8.19 7.25 5.14
N SER A 25 7.25 7.66 5.99
CA SER A 25 7.52 8.49 7.15
C SER A 25 7.09 7.77 8.41
N ASP A 26 8.00 7.69 9.37
CA ASP A 26 7.71 7.12 10.69
C ASP A 26 7.02 8.19 11.54
N LEU A 27 5.78 7.92 11.94
CA LEU A 27 4.98 8.88 12.74
C LEU A 27 5.04 8.57 14.23
N GLY A 28 5.77 7.54 14.62
CA GLY A 28 5.82 7.09 16.02
C GLY A 28 4.75 6.07 16.32
N ASP A 29 4.90 5.35 17.43
CA ASP A 29 3.92 4.37 17.94
C ASP A 29 3.58 3.29 16.92
N ASP A 30 4.57 2.88 16.10
CA ASP A 30 4.40 1.89 15.04
C ASP A 30 3.42 2.32 13.94
N VAL A 31 3.25 3.62 13.75
CA VAL A 31 2.43 4.16 12.66
C VAL A 31 3.32 4.76 11.60
N TYR A 32 3.08 4.41 10.34
CA TYR A 32 3.88 4.87 9.21
C TYR A 32 2.97 5.44 8.14
N SER A 33 3.37 6.57 7.59
CA SER A 33 2.73 7.15 6.43
C SER A 33 3.45 6.67 5.18
N ILE A 34 2.68 6.20 4.20
CA ILE A 34 3.20 5.72 2.92
C ILE A 34 2.62 6.62 1.84
N ASP A 35 3.50 7.32 1.13
CA ASP A 35 3.06 8.15 0.01
C ASP A 35 2.60 7.21 -1.11
N THR A 36 1.36 7.34 -1.54
CA THR A 36 0.84 6.49 -2.62
C THR A 36 1.39 6.89 -3.97
N GLN A 37 2.01 8.06 -4.07
CA GLN A 37 2.57 8.59 -5.32
C GLN A 37 1.54 8.56 -6.44
N MET A 38 0.37 9.10 -6.14
CA MET A 38 -0.76 9.10 -7.06
C MET A 38 -0.36 9.76 -8.38
N ALA A 39 -0.64 9.08 -9.49
CA ALA A 39 -0.27 9.55 -10.83
C ALA A 39 1.23 9.86 -10.96
N GLY A 40 2.07 9.20 -10.15
CA GLY A 40 3.51 9.43 -10.16
C GLY A 40 3.97 10.65 -9.40
N HIS A 41 3.09 11.29 -8.64
CA HIS A 41 3.41 12.52 -7.93
C HIS A 41 3.37 12.31 -6.42
N ALA A 42 4.47 12.67 -5.75
CA ALA A 42 4.54 12.62 -4.29
C ALA A 42 3.70 13.73 -3.67
N GLY A 43 3.25 13.49 -2.44
CA GLY A 43 2.61 14.52 -1.63
C GLY A 43 1.13 14.74 -1.88
N ILE A 44 0.46 13.85 -2.63
CA ILE A 44 -0.96 14.02 -2.95
C ILE A 44 -1.83 13.22 -1.99
N THR A 45 -1.61 11.90 -1.89
CA THR A 45 -2.37 11.04 -0.99
C THR A 45 -1.43 10.10 -0.26
N ALA A 46 -1.91 9.54 0.84
CA ALA A 46 -1.12 8.63 1.66
C ALA A 46 -1.97 7.45 2.11
N SER A 47 -1.30 6.31 2.28
CA SER A 47 -1.80 5.19 3.05
C SER A 47 -1.09 5.19 4.39
N TYR A 48 -1.67 4.56 5.38
CA TYR A 48 -1.07 4.49 6.71
C TYR A 48 -0.98 3.03 7.15
N LEU A 49 0.19 2.64 7.63
CA LEU A 49 0.38 1.33 8.22
C LEU A 49 0.43 1.48 9.73
N ILE A 50 -0.41 0.74 10.42
CA ILE A 50 -0.32 0.55 11.87
C ILE A 50 0.31 -0.83 12.05
N ARG A 51 1.60 -0.85 12.38
CA ARG A 51 2.40 -2.07 12.40
C ARG A 51 2.48 -2.62 13.82
N GLY A 52 1.52 -3.34 14.23
CA GLY A 52 1.53 -4.06 15.50
C GLY A 52 1.57 -5.55 15.27
N SER A 53 1.08 -6.32 16.24
CA SER A 53 0.98 -7.77 16.11
C SER A 53 -0.03 -8.17 15.01
N ARG A 54 -0.96 -7.29 14.68
CA ARG A 54 -1.92 -7.49 13.61
C ARG A 54 -1.89 -6.27 12.69
N PRO A 55 -0.92 -6.21 11.77
CA PRO A 55 -0.74 -5.03 10.93
C PRO A 55 -2.00 -4.64 10.18
N CYS A 56 -2.27 -3.34 10.17
CA CYS A 56 -3.46 -2.77 9.55
C CYS A 56 -3.04 -1.68 8.57
N LEU A 57 -3.51 -1.79 7.33
CA LEU A 57 -3.31 -0.76 6.32
C LEU A 57 -4.58 0.07 6.22
N VAL A 58 -4.44 1.38 6.31
CA VAL A 58 -5.55 2.32 6.14
C VAL A 58 -5.36 3.01 4.79
N GLU A 59 -6.33 2.88 3.93
CA GLU A 59 -6.36 3.37 2.55
C GLU A 59 -5.44 2.60 1.63
N THR A 60 -5.79 2.51 0.35
CA THR A 60 -5.03 1.74 -0.63
C THR A 60 -4.45 2.58 -1.76
N GLY A 61 -4.91 3.82 -1.93
CA GLY A 61 -4.58 4.61 -3.10
C GLY A 61 -5.34 4.11 -4.34
N THR A 62 -4.88 4.54 -5.50
CA THR A 62 -5.46 4.08 -6.78
C THR A 62 -4.91 2.69 -7.11
N ALA A 63 -5.51 2.06 -8.12
CA ALA A 63 -5.00 0.78 -8.61
C ALA A 63 -3.55 0.89 -9.09
N LEU A 64 -3.18 2.00 -9.68
CA LEU A 64 -1.79 2.22 -10.13
C LEU A 64 -0.83 2.42 -8.98
N SER A 65 -1.32 2.79 -7.80
CA SER A 65 -0.49 2.97 -6.60
C SER A 65 -0.25 1.67 -5.85
N ALA A 66 -1.02 0.62 -6.13
CA ALA A 66 -0.93 -0.62 -5.37
C ALA A 66 0.49 -1.21 -5.33
N PRO A 67 1.24 -1.28 -6.44
CA PRO A 67 2.62 -1.79 -6.36
C PRO A 67 3.51 -0.96 -5.43
N THR A 68 3.34 0.36 -5.42
CA THR A 68 4.10 1.25 -4.54
C THR A 68 3.78 0.97 -3.08
N VAL A 69 2.49 0.79 -2.76
CA VAL A 69 2.06 0.48 -1.39
C VAL A 69 2.58 -0.88 -0.96
N VAL A 70 2.48 -1.90 -1.82
CA VAL A 70 2.99 -3.25 -1.52
C VAL A 70 4.49 -3.21 -1.28
N SER A 71 5.24 -2.47 -2.10
CA SER A 71 6.67 -2.30 -1.95
C SER A 71 7.02 -1.66 -0.61
N ALA A 72 6.27 -0.63 -0.22
CA ALA A 72 6.48 0.04 1.08
C ALA A 72 6.20 -0.90 2.24
N LEU A 73 5.14 -1.69 2.15
CA LEU A 73 4.81 -2.66 3.21
C LEU A 73 5.93 -3.70 3.33
N ALA A 74 6.47 -4.17 2.22
CA ALA A 74 7.60 -5.11 2.25
C ALA A 74 8.82 -4.47 2.92
N ALA A 75 9.11 -3.21 2.62
CA ALA A 75 10.22 -2.48 3.24
C ALA A 75 10.02 -2.33 4.75
N LEU A 76 8.78 -2.32 5.21
CA LEU A 76 8.43 -2.22 6.63
C LEU A 76 8.28 -3.60 7.29
N GLY A 77 8.62 -4.67 6.58
CA GLY A 77 8.60 -6.02 7.13
C GLY A 77 7.24 -6.70 7.09
N VAL A 78 6.29 -6.18 6.31
CA VAL A 78 4.96 -6.76 6.19
C VAL A 78 4.89 -7.56 4.89
N SER A 79 4.92 -8.89 5.01
CA SER A 79 4.87 -9.79 3.87
C SER A 79 3.43 -10.22 3.58
N ALA A 80 3.27 -11.07 2.55
CA ALA A 80 1.96 -11.46 2.04
C ALA A 80 1.02 -12.06 3.09
N ASN A 81 1.60 -12.71 4.11
CA ASN A 81 0.78 -13.37 5.14
C ASN A 81 0.65 -12.55 6.42
N ASP A 82 1.23 -11.37 6.47
CA ASP A 82 1.32 -10.60 7.71
C ASP A 82 0.21 -9.56 7.86
N LEU A 83 -0.30 -9.03 6.76
CA LEU A 83 -1.30 -7.97 6.84
C LEU A 83 -2.63 -8.55 7.29
N ALA A 84 -3.16 -8.04 8.40
CA ALA A 84 -4.38 -8.59 8.99
C ALA A 84 -5.63 -7.87 8.49
N THR A 85 -5.55 -6.56 8.27
CA THR A 85 -6.73 -5.74 7.96
C THR A 85 -6.37 -4.64 6.98
N VAL A 86 -7.29 -4.36 6.08
CA VAL A 86 -7.24 -3.18 5.21
C VAL A 86 -8.50 -2.37 5.48
N VAL A 87 -8.34 -1.13 5.91
CA VAL A 87 -9.47 -0.23 6.20
C VAL A 87 -9.56 0.79 5.08
N VAL A 88 -10.73 0.88 4.47
CA VAL A 88 -11.02 1.88 3.45
C VAL A 88 -11.98 2.89 4.06
N THR A 89 -11.53 4.13 4.23
CA THR A 89 -12.34 5.14 4.91
C THR A 89 -13.47 5.65 4.03
N HIS A 90 -13.27 5.65 2.72
CA HIS A 90 -14.32 5.98 1.76
C HIS A 90 -13.94 5.41 0.39
N ILE A 91 -14.91 5.38 -0.53
CA ILE A 91 -14.81 4.59 -1.76
C ILE A 91 -14.27 5.34 -2.97
N HIS A 92 -13.79 6.56 -2.80
CA HIS A 92 -13.19 7.30 -3.91
C HIS A 92 -11.93 6.59 -4.43
N LEU A 93 -11.67 6.70 -5.73
CA LEU A 93 -10.59 5.95 -6.39
C LEU A 93 -9.23 6.18 -5.76
N ASP A 94 -8.96 7.41 -5.28
CA ASP A 94 -7.68 7.76 -4.69
C ASP A 94 -7.47 7.14 -3.30
N HIS A 95 -8.51 6.55 -2.72
CA HIS A 95 -8.43 5.89 -1.40
C HIS A 95 -8.76 4.40 -1.47
N ALA A 96 -9.63 3.99 -2.38
CA ALA A 96 -10.13 2.62 -2.47
C ALA A 96 -9.84 1.95 -3.81
N GLY A 97 -9.32 2.68 -4.79
CA GLY A 97 -9.13 2.14 -6.13
C GLY A 97 -8.19 0.95 -6.20
N GLY A 98 -7.25 0.86 -5.26
CA GLY A 98 -6.29 -0.23 -5.21
C GLY A 98 -6.70 -1.42 -4.35
N VAL A 99 -7.92 -1.41 -3.78
CA VAL A 99 -8.30 -2.43 -2.80
C VAL A 99 -8.24 -3.84 -3.36
N GLY A 100 -8.62 -4.02 -4.63
CA GLY A 100 -8.58 -5.34 -5.26
C GLY A 100 -7.16 -5.88 -5.37
N ASP A 101 -6.22 -5.02 -5.78
CA ASP A 101 -4.83 -5.43 -5.92
C ASP A 101 -4.19 -5.69 -4.55
N ILE A 102 -4.52 -4.87 -3.56
CA ILE A 102 -4.03 -5.08 -2.20
C ILE A 102 -4.60 -6.40 -1.64
N ALA A 103 -5.89 -6.66 -1.84
CA ALA A 103 -6.50 -7.91 -1.37
C ALA A 103 -5.87 -9.13 -2.04
N THR A 104 -5.48 -9.00 -3.30
CA THR A 104 -4.80 -10.08 -4.01
C THR A 104 -3.38 -10.30 -3.45
N ALA A 105 -2.67 -9.22 -3.15
CA ALA A 105 -1.32 -9.30 -2.59
C ALA A 105 -1.32 -9.83 -1.15
N PHE A 106 -2.39 -9.58 -0.41
CA PHE A 106 -2.52 -9.98 1.00
C PHE A 106 -3.82 -10.76 1.19
N PRO A 107 -3.88 -12.01 0.70
CA PRO A 107 -5.15 -12.74 0.62
C PRO A 107 -5.77 -13.06 1.98
N GLN A 108 -5.00 -12.98 3.06
CA GLN A 108 -5.54 -13.23 4.40
C GLN A 108 -6.06 -11.97 5.08
N ALA A 109 -5.83 -10.80 4.48
CA ALA A 109 -6.28 -9.54 5.08
C ALA A 109 -7.78 -9.39 4.95
N GLN A 110 -8.40 -8.92 6.03
CA GLN A 110 -9.82 -8.59 6.04
C GLN A 110 -10.00 -7.15 5.56
N VAL A 111 -10.86 -6.95 4.59
CA VAL A 111 -11.16 -5.59 4.10
C VAL A 111 -12.34 -5.04 4.90
N VAL A 112 -12.15 -3.88 5.50
CA VAL A 112 -13.16 -3.23 6.35
C VAL A 112 -13.54 -1.90 5.70
N VAL A 113 -14.83 -1.71 5.47
CA VAL A 113 -15.37 -0.51 4.86
C VAL A 113 -16.79 -0.31 5.38
N HIS A 114 -17.26 0.94 5.41
CA HIS A 114 -18.65 1.19 5.79
C HIS A 114 -19.60 0.44 4.85
N GLU A 115 -20.70 -0.07 5.39
CA GLU A 115 -21.61 -0.94 4.63
C GLU A 115 -22.14 -0.31 3.35
N ARG A 116 -22.34 1.01 3.35
CA ARG A 116 -22.78 1.72 2.13
C ARG A 116 -21.70 1.71 1.06
N GLY A 117 -20.43 1.80 1.48
CA GLY A 117 -19.30 1.71 0.57
C GLY A 117 -19.08 0.31 0.05
N ALA A 118 -19.38 -0.70 0.87
CA ALA A 118 -19.19 -2.08 0.49
C ALA A 118 -19.96 -2.45 -0.78
N ARG A 119 -21.16 -1.93 -0.95
CA ARG A 119 -21.94 -2.19 -2.16
C ARG A 119 -21.27 -1.64 -3.41
N HIS A 120 -20.64 -0.48 -3.30
CA HIS A 120 -19.95 0.12 -4.43
C HIS A 120 -18.67 -0.63 -4.79
N LEU A 121 -17.96 -1.17 -3.80
CA LEU A 121 -16.77 -1.96 -4.06
C LEU A 121 -17.12 -3.32 -4.67
N ALA A 122 -18.20 -3.94 -4.18
CA ALA A 122 -18.61 -5.26 -4.66
C ALA A 122 -19.29 -5.18 -6.02
N ASN A 123 -19.95 -4.10 -6.32
CA ASN A 123 -20.74 -3.94 -7.53
C ASN A 123 -20.66 -2.50 -8.05
N PRO A 124 -19.49 -2.08 -8.50
CA PRO A 124 -19.30 -0.72 -8.99
C PRO A 124 -20.05 -0.51 -10.31
N THR A 125 -20.82 0.56 -10.39
CA THR A 125 -21.55 0.90 -11.61
C THR A 125 -21.32 2.35 -11.99
#